data_d1cb66f35af8899613080763e65ed40e
#
_entry.id   d1cb66f35af8899613080763e65ed40e
#
_cell.length_a   1.000
_cell.length_b   1.000
_cell.length_c   1.000
_cell.angle_alpha   90.00
_cell.angle_beta   90.00
_cell.angle_gamma   90.00
#
_symmetry.space_group_name_H-M   'P 1'
#
loop_
_entity.id
_entity.type
_entity.pdbx_description
1 polymer ?
#
loop_
_entity_poly.entity_id
_entity_poly.type
_entity_poly.pdbx_seq_one_letter_code
_entity_poly.pdbx_strand_id
1 'polypeptide(L)'
;MAATDHQPPPAPEDDLVLAPRLRDLRQAAGLTLESAASRAGLSAAHLSRLESGLRQPSLPVLLGLARMYGTTVSDLLGETAGEPDPIVRGADAAAVPAGGWTYWRAGGNGRAMQALRLHIPAGAQRALVRVHPGEEWLYVTAGTLDLTLGERTHTLAPGDSAHFDSLVPHRLAAAGGTGADVLFVHTLMQSETSALCVGAPSSRTTAALPAAHRTATPRGDRS
;
A
#
# COMPACT_ATOMS: atom_id res chain seq x y z
N MET A 1 -1.04 -0.05 62.71
CA MET A 1 -1.45 -0.63 61.40
C MET A 1 -1.63 0.55 60.43
N ALA A 2 -0.64 0.81 59.61
CA ALA A 2 -0.70 1.87 58.58
C ALA A 2 -1.36 1.25 57.32
N ALA A 3 -2.45 1.87 56.87
CA ALA A 3 -3.10 1.51 55.61
C ALA A 3 -2.19 1.97 54.47
N THR A 4 -1.70 1.01 53.72
CA THR A 4 -0.93 1.28 52.48
C THR A 4 -1.94 1.76 51.44
N ASP A 5 -1.87 3.06 51.15
CA ASP A 5 -2.60 3.70 50.05
C ASP A 5 -2.10 3.10 48.72
N HIS A 6 -2.89 2.21 48.16
CA HIS A 6 -2.57 1.57 46.87
C HIS A 6 -3.07 2.48 45.75
N GLN A 7 -2.24 3.47 45.41
CA GLN A 7 -2.47 4.33 44.22
C GLN A 7 -2.30 3.44 42.96
N PRO A 8 -3.30 3.32 42.12
CA PRO A 8 -3.15 2.57 40.87
C PRO A 8 -2.02 3.20 40.02
N PRO A 9 -1.25 2.40 39.28
CA PRO A 9 -0.21 2.92 38.42
C PRO A 9 -0.81 3.90 37.41
N PRO A 10 -0.08 4.99 37.06
CA PRO A 10 -0.53 5.92 36.04
C PRO A 10 -0.77 5.13 34.73
N ALA A 11 -1.86 5.47 34.04
CA ALA A 11 -2.12 4.92 32.72
C ALA A 11 -0.92 5.22 31.79
N PRO A 12 -0.51 4.27 30.93
CA PRO A 12 0.60 4.51 30.02
C PRO A 12 0.32 5.74 29.16
N GLU A 13 1.32 6.58 28.95
CA GLU A 13 1.22 7.85 28.21
C GLU A 13 0.72 7.67 26.78
N ASP A 14 0.84 6.46 26.21
CA ASP A 14 0.37 6.07 24.87
C ASP A 14 -1.17 6.16 24.72
N ASP A 15 -1.94 6.05 25.80
CA ASP A 15 -3.40 6.17 25.78
C ASP A 15 -3.90 7.58 25.50
N LEU A 16 -3.10 8.59 25.82
CA LEU A 16 -3.47 9.98 25.63
C LEU A 16 -3.42 10.44 24.17
N VAL A 17 -2.72 9.70 23.29
CA VAL A 17 -2.52 10.08 21.88
C VAL A 17 -3.56 9.43 20.96
N LEU A 18 -3.94 8.19 21.20
CA LEU A 18 -4.78 7.39 20.29
C LEU A 18 -6.21 7.97 20.15
N ALA A 19 -6.86 8.28 21.26
CA ALA A 19 -8.26 8.70 21.26
C ALA A 19 -8.52 10.01 20.49
N PRO A 20 -7.79 11.11 20.74
CA PRO A 20 -7.94 12.33 19.94
C PRO A 20 -7.57 12.09 18.48
N ARG A 21 -6.54 11.28 18.19
CA ARG A 21 -6.10 11.01 16.82
C ARG A 21 -7.16 10.25 15.99
N LEU A 22 -7.86 9.30 16.60
CA LEU A 22 -8.99 8.62 15.95
C LEU A 22 -10.10 9.60 15.56
N ARG A 23 -10.43 10.53 16.47
CA ARG A 23 -11.42 11.58 16.21
C ARG A 23 -10.97 12.51 15.08
N ASP A 24 -9.72 12.96 15.10
CA ASP A 24 -9.16 13.85 14.08
C ASP A 24 -9.16 13.19 12.70
N LEU A 25 -8.76 11.92 12.60
CA LEU A 25 -8.80 11.16 11.36
C LEU A 25 -10.23 11.01 10.82
N ARG A 26 -11.20 10.74 11.69
CA ARG A 26 -12.60 10.66 11.29
C ARG A 26 -13.10 12.00 10.73
N GLN A 27 -12.80 13.09 11.41
CA GLN A 27 -13.18 14.44 10.99
C GLN A 27 -12.50 14.85 9.69
N ALA A 28 -11.21 14.57 9.55
CA ALA A 28 -10.46 14.82 8.31
C ALA A 28 -11.01 14.02 7.12
N ALA A 29 -11.52 12.80 7.38
CA ALA A 29 -12.20 11.99 6.38
C ALA A 29 -13.66 12.46 6.09
N GLY A 30 -14.18 13.50 6.75
CA GLY A 30 -15.53 13.99 6.60
C GLY A 30 -16.62 13.00 7.04
N LEU A 31 -16.29 12.05 7.93
CA LEU A 31 -17.20 10.99 8.35
C LEU A 31 -17.94 11.34 9.65
N THR A 32 -19.26 11.03 9.68
CA THR A 32 -19.99 10.98 10.96
C THR A 32 -19.54 9.77 11.78
N LEU A 33 -19.84 9.77 13.08
CA LEU A 33 -19.50 8.66 13.97
C LEU A 33 -20.16 7.35 13.50
N GLU A 34 -21.43 7.40 13.08
CA GLU A 34 -22.19 6.26 12.58
C GLU A 34 -21.59 5.70 11.28
N SER A 35 -21.25 6.61 10.35
CA SER A 35 -20.65 6.21 9.06
C SER A 35 -19.29 5.56 9.24
N ALA A 36 -18.44 6.13 10.09
CA ALA A 36 -17.12 5.56 10.38
C ALA A 36 -17.23 4.21 11.11
N ALA A 37 -18.11 4.12 12.11
CA ALA A 37 -18.35 2.87 12.83
C ALA A 37 -18.82 1.75 11.89
N SER A 38 -19.81 2.05 11.02
CA SER A 38 -20.29 1.09 10.02
C SER A 38 -19.19 0.60 9.09
N ARG A 39 -18.32 1.50 8.59
CA ARG A 39 -17.18 1.13 7.73
C ARG A 39 -16.12 0.29 8.45
N ALA A 40 -15.93 0.54 9.75
CA ALA A 40 -14.98 -0.21 10.58
C ALA A 40 -15.57 -1.53 11.13
N GLY A 41 -16.83 -1.85 10.85
CA GLY A 41 -17.51 -3.02 11.42
C GLY A 41 -17.75 -2.91 12.92
N LEU A 42 -17.89 -1.67 13.46
CA LEU A 42 -18.11 -1.35 14.86
C LEU A 42 -19.51 -0.76 15.08
N SER A 43 -19.99 -0.80 16.33
CA SER A 43 -21.14 0.05 16.71
C SER A 43 -20.68 1.51 16.94
N ALA A 44 -21.56 2.48 16.69
CA ALA A 44 -21.26 3.90 16.97
C ALA A 44 -20.87 4.13 18.44
N ALA A 45 -21.53 3.45 19.38
CA ALA A 45 -21.19 3.52 20.80
C ALA A 45 -19.80 2.94 21.11
N HIS A 46 -19.34 1.93 20.36
CA HIS A 46 -17.99 1.39 20.50
C HIS A 46 -16.96 2.40 20.03
N LEU A 47 -17.11 2.92 18.79
CA LEU A 47 -16.19 3.92 18.24
C LEU A 47 -16.14 5.19 19.11
N SER A 48 -17.30 5.67 19.62
CA SER A 48 -17.36 6.81 20.53
C SER A 48 -16.50 6.60 21.79
N ARG A 49 -16.53 5.39 22.38
CA ARG A 49 -15.70 5.08 23.57
C ARG A 49 -14.21 5.00 23.23
N LEU A 50 -13.86 4.57 22.02
CA LEU A 50 -12.47 4.60 21.55
C LEU A 50 -11.99 6.04 21.38
N GLU A 51 -12.80 6.90 20.72
CA GLU A 51 -12.48 8.32 20.48
C GLU A 51 -12.51 9.18 21.76
N SER A 52 -13.10 8.70 22.83
CA SER A 52 -13.10 9.36 24.14
C SER A 52 -12.09 8.78 25.13
N GLY A 53 -11.31 7.76 24.72
CA GLY A 53 -10.34 7.10 25.58
C GLY A 53 -10.97 6.23 26.69
N LEU A 54 -12.30 6.01 26.67
CA LEU A 54 -13.01 5.19 27.64
C LEU A 54 -12.85 3.69 27.39
N ARG A 55 -12.25 3.32 26.28
CA ARG A 55 -11.98 1.94 25.91
C ARG A 55 -10.74 1.84 25.02
N GLN A 56 -9.94 0.82 25.27
CA GLN A 56 -8.80 0.41 24.46
C GLN A 56 -9.27 -0.43 23.27
N PRO A 57 -8.81 -0.18 22.04
CA PRO A 57 -9.05 -1.06 20.92
C PRO A 57 -8.20 -2.33 20.99
N SER A 58 -8.76 -3.46 20.56
CA SER A 58 -7.96 -4.66 20.32
C SER A 58 -7.15 -4.51 19.01
N LEU A 59 -6.09 -5.32 18.86
CA LEU A 59 -5.27 -5.30 17.62
C LEU A 59 -6.10 -5.46 16.32
N PRO A 60 -7.10 -6.37 16.23
CA PRO A 60 -7.96 -6.44 15.06
C PRO A 60 -8.74 -5.14 14.79
N VAL A 61 -9.17 -4.44 15.84
CA VAL A 61 -9.87 -3.15 15.71
C VAL A 61 -8.90 -2.08 15.24
N LEU A 62 -7.68 -2.00 15.79
CA LEU A 62 -6.63 -1.08 15.33
C LEU A 62 -6.31 -1.28 13.85
N LEU A 63 -6.11 -2.53 13.42
CA LEU A 63 -5.88 -2.86 12.01
C LEU A 63 -7.06 -2.47 11.10
N GLY A 64 -8.29 -2.64 11.58
CA GLY A 64 -9.50 -2.22 10.87
C GLY A 64 -9.59 -0.70 10.72
N LEU A 65 -9.34 0.03 11.81
CA LEU A 65 -9.34 1.50 11.83
C LEU A 65 -8.20 2.08 10.98
N ALA A 66 -6.99 1.51 11.08
CA ALA A 66 -5.86 1.91 10.26
C ALA A 66 -6.17 1.77 8.77
N ARG A 67 -6.71 0.63 8.35
CA ARG A 67 -7.17 0.40 6.96
C ARG A 67 -8.24 1.37 6.52
N MET A 68 -9.24 1.63 7.36
CA MET A 68 -10.35 2.52 7.03
C MET A 68 -9.91 3.98 6.87
N TYR A 69 -9.00 4.45 7.74
CA TYR A 69 -8.50 5.83 7.70
C TYR A 69 -7.30 6.03 6.78
N GLY A 70 -6.78 4.98 6.18
CA GLY A 70 -5.66 5.14 5.29
C GLY A 70 -4.33 5.43 6.00
N THR A 71 -4.11 4.86 7.19
CA THR A 71 -2.94 5.10 8.04
C THR A 71 -2.34 3.78 8.54
N THR A 72 -1.22 3.81 9.22
CA THR A 72 -0.62 2.64 9.85
C THR A 72 -1.06 2.51 11.32
N VAL A 73 -0.88 1.34 11.92
CA VAL A 73 -1.12 1.16 13.37
C VAL A 73 -0.14 2.00 14.18
N SER A 74 1.12 2.07 13.77
CA SER A 74 2.14 2.94 14.41
C SER A 74 1.75 4.42 14.33
N ASP A 75 1.20 4.86 13.21
CA ASP A 75 0.64 6.21 13.11
C ASP A 75 -0.54 6.42 14.06
N LEU A 76 -1.43 5.45 14.18
CA LEU A 76 -2.55 5.55 15.13
C LEU A 76 -2.07 5.66 16.58
N LEU A 77 -1.03 4.92 16.92
CA LEU A 77 -0.43 4.91 18.27
C LEU A 77 0.47 6.12 18.55
N GLY A 78 0.71 6.99 17.55
CA GLY A 78 1.60 8.12 17.72
C GLY A 78 3.09 7.76 17.77
N GLU A 79 3.44 6.52 17.42
CA GLU A 79 4.83 6.04 17.40
C GLU A 79 5.65 6.65 16.25
N THR A 80 5.01 7.31 15.30
CA THR A 80 5.70 8.07 14.26
C THR A 80 6.23 9.38 14.85
N ALA A 81 7.52 9.43 15.04
CA ALA A 81 8.23 10.61 15.53
C ALA A 81 7.95 11.82 14.63
N GLY A 82 7.17 12.79 15.14
CA GLY A 82 7.00 14.12 14.55
C GLY A 82 6.23 14.14 13.21
N GLU A 83 5.78 15.32 12.83
CA GLU A 83 5.29 15.57 11.48
C GLU A 83 6.45 15.27 10.50
N PRO A 84 6.28 14.33 9.54
CA PRO A 84 7.40 13.96 8.66
C PRO A 84 7.85 15.20 7.91
N ASP A 85 9.17 15.46 7.91
CA ASP A 85 9.75 16.54 7.12
C ASP A 85 9.17 16.49 5.70
N PRO A 86 8.50 17.53 5.22
CA PRO A 86 7.94 17.56 3.87
C PRO A 86 9.04 17.54 2.80
N ILE A 87 10.28 17.79 3.17
CA ILE A 87 11.42 17.84 2.26
C ILE A 87 12.19 16.52 2.27
N VAL A 88 12.30 15.91 1.09
CA VAL A 88 13.18 14.76 0.85
C VAL A 88 14.39 15.24 0.05
N ARG A 89 15.57 15.23 0.69
CA ARG A 89 16.81 15.60 0.02
C ARG A 89 17.30 14.46 -0.86
N GLY A 90 17.52 14.73 -2.14
CA GLY A 90 17.95 13.70 -3.09
C GLY A 90 19.30 13.04 -2.72
N ALA A 91 20.18 13.80 -2.05
CA ALA A 91 21.46 13.27 -1.56
C ALA A 91 21.30 12.25 -0.41
N ASP A 92 20.22 12.38 0.37
CA ASP A 92 19.96 11.53 1.54
C ASP A 92 19.04 10.36 1.22
N ALA A 93 18.45 10.35 0.02
CA ALA A 93 17.54 9.30 -0.40
C ALA A 93 18.31 8.00 -0.69
N ALA A 94 18.09 6.98 0.14
CA ALA A 94 18.71 5.67 -0.06
C ALA A 94 18.18 5.00 -1.34
N ALA A 95 19.09 4.42 -2.11
CA ALA A 95 18.76 3.57 -3.25
C ALA A 95 18.25 2.21 -2.75
N VAL A 96 17.09 1.78 -3.21
CA VAL A 96 16.50 0.49 -2.86
C VAL A 96 16.35 -0.35 -4.12
N PRO A 97 17.08 -1.47 -4.24
CA PRO A 97 16.88 -2.40 -5.35
C PRO A 97 15.63 -3.25 -5.10
N ALA A 98 14.75 -3.35 -6.08
CA ALA A 98 13.59 -4.23 -6.02
C ALA A 98 13.22 -4.72 -7.42
N GLY A 99 13.12 -6.04 -7.56
CA GLY A 99 12.67 -6.68 -8.80
C GLY A 99 13.47 -6.34 -10.06
N GLY A 100 14.76 -6.04 -9.91
CA GLY A 100 15.65 -5.64 -11.01
C GLY A 100 15.62 -4.15 -11.35
N TRP A 101 14.82 -3.34 -10.65
CA TRP A 101 14.84 -1.87 -10.72
C TRP A 101 15.58 -1.29 -9.52
N THR A 102 15.93 -0.02 -9.61
CA THR A 102 16.36 0.76 -8.45
C THR A 102 15.40 1.92 -8.26
N TYR A 103 14.97 2.14 -7.05
CA TYR A 103 14.12 3.27 -6.71
C TYR A 103 14.65 4.08 -5.53
N TRP A 104 14.28 5.34 -5.49
CA TRP A 104 14.55 6.28 -4.41
C TRP A 104 13.23 6.92 -4.02
N ARG A 105 12.99 7.04 -2.74
CA ARG A 105 11.83 7.78 -2.26
C ARG A 105 11.99 9.27 -2.59
N ALA A 106 10.95 9.87 -3.15
CA ALA A 106 10.90 11.28 -3.52
C ALA A 106 9.81 12.06 -2.77
N GLY A 107 9.03 11.37 -1.94
CA GLY A 107 7.99 11.94 -1.08
C GLY A 107 8.12 11.48 0.37
N GLY A 108 7.52 12.22 1.30
CA GLY A 108 7.48 11.89 2.72
C GLY A 108 6.70 10.60 3.01
N ASN A 109 6.98 10.00 4.18
CA ASN A 109 6.26 8.84 4.67
C ASN A 109 4.84 9.19 5.11
N GLY A 110 3.94 8.21 5.16
CA GLY A 110 2.60 8.39 5.73
C GLY A 110 1.65 9.27 4.91
N ARG A 111 1.97 9.60 3.67
CA ARG A 111 1.10 10.34 2.76
C ARG A 111 0.34 9.39 1.83
N ALA A 112 -0.90 9.76 1.47
CA ALA A 112 -1.73 8.96 0.56
C ALA A 112 -1.10 8.85 -0.84
N MET A 113 -0.43 9.90 -1.28
CA MET A 113 0.34 9.95 -2.52
C MET A 113 1.79 9.59 -2.24
N GLN A 114 2.32 8.62 -2.94
CA GLN A 114 3.73 8.21 -2.86
C GLN A 114 4.46 8.63 -4.13
N ALA A 115 5.59 9.31 -3.96
CA ALA A 115 6.46 9.72 -5.07
C ALA A 115 7.79 8.97 -5.00
N LEU A 116 8.21 8.43 -6.13
CA LEU A 116 9.44 7.66 -6.30
C LEU A 116 10.22 8.17 -7.52
N ARG A 117 11.54 8.15 -7.45
CA ARG A 117 12.37 8.12 -8.66
C ARG A 117 12.69 6.67 -8.95
N LEU A 118 12.54 6.26 -10.19
CA LEU A 118 12.80 4.90 -10.65
C LEU A 118 13.92 4.92 -11.69
N HIS A 119 14.84 3.96 -11.58
CA HIS A 119 15.71 3.57 -12.68
C HIS A 119 15.33 2.15 -13.12
N ILE A 120 14.92 2.01 -14.36
CA ILE A 120 14.54 0.76 -15.01
C ILE A 120 15.64 0.35 -15.96
N PRO A 121 16.50 -0.62 -15.62
CA PRO A 121 17.58 -1.07 -16.51
C PRO A 121 17.02 -1.71 -17.79
N ALA A 122 17.80 -1.67 -18.84
CA ALA A 122 17.49 -2.37 -20.08
C ALA A 122 17.28 -3.87 -19.82
N GLY A 123 16.20 -4.44 -20.33
CA GLY A 123 15.87 -5.85 -20.20
C GLY A 123 15.23 -6.27 -18.86
N ALA A 124 15.16 -5.36 -17.87
CA ALA A 124 14.54 -5.68 -16.58
C ALA A 124 13.02 -5.85 -16.69
N GLN A 125 12.51 -6.89 -16.05
CA GLN A 125 11.06 -7.14 -15.80
C GLN A 125 10.12 -6.97 -17.00
N ARG A 126 10.56 -7.23 -18.22
CA ARG A 126 9.74 -7.09 -19.43
C ARG A 126 8.45 -7.93 -19.40
N ALA A 127 8.40 -9.00 -18.62
CA ALA A 127 7.25 -9.90 -18.52
C ALA A 127 6.30 -9.60 -17.34
N LEU A 128 6.66 -8.70 -16.43
CA LEU A 128 5.88 -8.45 -15.24
C LEU A 128 4.73 -7.46 -15.51
N VAL A 129 3.51 -7.99 -15.53
CA VAL A 129 2.27 -7.21 -15.59
C VAL A 129 1.76 -6.98 -14.18
N ARG A 130 1.33 -5.77 -13.88
CA ARG A 130 0.79 -5.33 -12.60
C ARG A 130 -0.68 -4.98 -12.72
N VAL A 131 -1.44 -5.24 -11.66
CA VAL A 131 -2.83 -4.83 -11.50
C VAL A 131 -3.06 -4.59 -10.01
N HIS A 132 -3.44 -3.39 -9.62
CA HIS A 132 -3.75 -3.07 -8.22
C HIS A 132 -4.71 -1.85 -8.14
N PRO A 133 -5.44 -1.67 -7.04
CA PRO A 133 -6.25 -0.47 -6.85
C PRO A 133 -5.38 0.79 -6.74
N GLY A 134 -5.89 1.91 -7.27
CA GLY A 134 -5.26 3.21 -7.22
C GLY A 134 -4.99 3.78 -8.60
N GLU A 135 -4.31 4.91 -8.62
CA GLU A 135 -3.91 5.61 -9.83
C GLU A 135 -2.39 5.75 -9.87
N GLU A 136 -1.83 5.71 -11.05
CA GLU A 136 -0.42 5.94 -11.30
C GLU A 136 -0.23 7.10 -12.27
N TRP A 137 0.71 7.97 -11.94
CA TRP A 137 1.22 8.99 -12.82
C TRP A 137 2.74 8.85 -12.94
N LEU A 138 3.24 9.00 -14.15
CA LEU A 138 4.67 8.94 -14.40
C LEU A 138 5.13 10.03 -15.38
N TYR A 139 6.40 10.38 -15.26
CA TYR A 139 7.08 11.34 -16.15
C TYR A 139 8.48 10.80 -16.47
N VAL A 140 8.81 10.67 -17.74
CA VAL A 140 10.12 10.18 -18.18
C VAL A 140 11.13 11.32 -18.10
N THR A 141 12.17 11.14 -17.31
CA THR A 141 13.24 12.13 -17.12
C THR A 141 14.46 11.87 -18.01
N ALA A 142 14.75 10.58 -18.29
CA ALA A 142 15.84 10.18 -19.19
C ALA A 142 15.58 8.79 -19.78
N GLY A 143 16.22 8.49 -20.88
CA GLY A 143 16.04 7.22 -21.60
C GLY A 143 14.70 7.15 -22.32
N THR A 144 14.23 5.93 -22.60
CA THR A 144 12.96 5.69 -23.28
C THR A 144 12.21 4.60 -22.53
N LEU A 145 10.91 4.81 -22.26
CA LEU A 145 10.05 3.90 -21.53
C LEU A 145 8.99 3.31 -22.44
N ASP A 146 8.84 1.99 -22.45
CA ASP A 146 7.68 1.30 -22.98
C ASP A 146 6.66 1.10 -21.86
N LEU A 147 5.54 1.80 -21.94
CA LEU A 147 4.38 1.64 -21.09
C LEU A 147 3.33 0.81 -21.82
N THR A 148 3.04 -0.38 -21.32
CA THR A 148 1.93 -1.21 -21.82
C THR A 148 0.71 -1.03 -20.91
N LEU A 149 -0.43 -0.65 -21.48
CA LEU A 149 -1.74 -0.55 -20.81
C LEU A 149 -2.72 -1.49 -21.52
N GLY A 150 -3.15 -2.56 -20.84
CA GLY A 150 -3.89 -3.64 -21.48
C GLY A 150 -3.08 -4.26 -22.62
N GLU A 151 -3.59 -4.13 -23.84
CA GLU A 151 -2.96 -4.67 -25.06
C GLU A 151 -2.11 -3.63 -25.81
N ARG A 152 -2.14 -2.35 -25.40
CA ARG A 152 -1.46 -1.26 -26.11
C ARG A 152 -0.14 -0.92 -25.45
N THR A 153 0.91 -0.81 -26.25
CA THR A 153 2.21 -0.31 -25.80
C THR A 153 2.44 1.09 -26.35
N HIS A 154 2.84 1.98 -25.47
CA HIS A 154 3.21 3.36 -25.76
C HIS A 154 4.69 3.54 -25.45
N THR A 155 5.46 4.01 -26.41
CA THR A 155 6.86 4.35 -26.21
C THR A 155 6.95 5.82 -25.85
N LEU A 156 7.45 6.11 -24.65
CA LEU A 156 7.55 7.46 -24.09
C LEU A 156 9.00 7.92 -24.07
N ALA A 157 9.21 9.13 -24.58
CA ALA A 157 10.50 9.83 -24.60
C ALA A 157 10.64 10.74 -23.36
N PRO A 158 11.85 11.26 -23.07
CA PRO A 158 12.03 12.27 -22.02
C PRO A 158 11.12 13.49 -22.25
N GLY A 159 10.39 13.89 -21.20
CA GLY A 159 9.37 14.93 -21.25
C GLY A 159 7.94 14.42 -21.38
N ASP A 160 7.75 13.17 -21.80
CA ASP A 160 6.43 12.56 -21.86
C ASP A 160 5.96 12.12 -20.48
N SER A 161 4.64 12.13 -20.29
CA SER A 161 3.97 11.66 -19.08
C SER A 161 2.77 10.77 -19.39
N ALA A 162 2.38 9.94 -18.43
CA ALA A 162 1.17 9.15 -18.49
C ALA A 162 0.45 9.17 -17.14
N HIS A 163 -0.89 9.14 -17.17
CA HIS A 163 -1.75 9.01 -16.00
C HIS A 163 -2.81 7.96 -16.30
N PHE A 164 -2.92 6.94 -15.46
CA PHE A 164 -3.82 5.82 -15.71
C PHE A 164 -4.31 5.17 -14.42
N ASP A 165 -5.46 4.51 -14.50
CA ASP A 165 -6.02 3.66 -13.46
C ASP A 165 -5.19 2.36 -13.39
N SER A 166 -4.66 2.05 -12.21
CA SER A 166 -3.83 0.86 -11.98
C SER A 166 -4.61 -0.46 -11.99
N LEU A 167 -5.95 -0.43 -12.07
CA LEU A 167 -6.78 -1.60 -12.37
C LEU A 167 -6.63 -2.06 -13.83
N VAL A 168 -6.19 -1.18 -14.73
CA VAL A 168 -5.79 -1.58 -16.08
C VAL A 168 -4.50 -2.37 -15.98
N PRO A 169 -4.43 -3.61 -16.51
CA PRO A 169 -3.19 -4.37 -16.55
C PRO A 169 -2.08 -3.54 -17.21
N HIS A 170 -1.01 -3.29 -16.49
CA HIS A 170 0.05 -2.40 -16.95
C HIS A 170 1.44 -2.98 -16.74
N ARG A 171 2.37 -2.52 -17.56
CA ARG A 171 3.78 -2.91 -17.52
C ARG A 171 4.65 -1.74 -17.94
N LEU A 172 5.73 -1.55 -17.19
CA LEU A 172 6.78 -0.60 -17.50
C LEU A 172 8.05 -1.37 -17.86
N ALA A 173 8.71 -0.98 -18.96
CA ALA A 173 9.99 -1.54 -19.37
C ALA A 173 10.83 -0.46 -20.03
N ALA A 174 12.15 -0.49 -19.87
CA ALA A 174 13.00 0.37 -20.65
C ALA A 174 13.01 -0.10 -22.11
N ALA A 175 12.79 0.83 -23.04
CA ALA A 175 12.99 0.62 -24.47
C ALA A 175 14.46 0.79 -24.84
N GLY A 176 14.97 -0.06 -25.71
CA GLY A 176 16.37 0.03 -26.16
C GLY A 176 17.37 -0.51 -25.13
N GLY A 177 18.62 -0.05 -25.20
CA GLY A 177 19.77 -0.61 -24.46
C GLY A 177 20.25 0.20 -23.25
N THR A 178 19.69 1.38 -22.97
CA THR A 178 20.24 2.34 -21.99
C THR A 178 19.49 2.43 -20.67
N GLY A 179 18.34 1.79 -20.55
CA GLY A 179 17.46 1.97 -19.40
C GLY A 179 16.58 3.22 -19.51
N ALA A 180 15.73 3.43 -18.52
CA ALA A 180 14.86 4.61 -18.41
C ALA A 180 14.83 5.12 -16.97
N ASP A 181 14.86 6.45 -16.79
CA ASP A 181 14.67 7.12 -15.51
C ASP A 181 13.32 7.80 -15.50
N VAL A 182 12.55 7.57 -14.43
CA VAL A 182 11.15 7.97 -14.34
C VAL A 182 10.87 8.58 -12.98
N LEU A 183 10.19 9.72 -12.96
CA LEU A 183 9.48 10.17 -11.77
C LEU A 183 8.11 9.47 -11.76
N PHE A 184 7.82 8.76 -10.68
CA PHE A 184 6.66 7.91 -10.55
C PHE A 184 5.86 8.30 -9.31
N VAL A 185 4.58 8.54 -9.48
CA VAL A 185 3.67 8.89 -8.40
C VAL A 185 2.50 7.92 -8.43
N HIS A 186 2.15 7.38 -7.29
CA HIS A 186 1.01 6.48 -7.17
C HIS A 186 0.20 6.77 -5.91
N THR A 187 -1.10 6.58 -6.01
CA THR A 187 -2.01 6.57 -4.88
C THR A 187 -2.31 5.12 -4.55
N LEU A 188 -1.66 4.56 -3.54
CA LEU A 188 -2.00 3.22 -3.07
C LEU A 188 -3.05 3.31 -1.97
N MET A 189 -4.13 2.60 -2.17
CA MET A 189 -4.97 2.19 -1.05
C MET A 189 -4.23 1.10 -0.28
N GLN A 190 -3.27 1.57 0.52
CA GLN A 190 -2.64 0.95 1.70
C GLN A 190 -2.02 -0.46 1.66
N SER A 191 -0.81 -0.46 2.05
CA SER A 191 0.06 -1.21 2.95
C SER A 191 0.84 -2.42 2.47
N GLU A 192 0.44 -3.22 1.50
CA GLU A 192 1.30 -4.32 1.02
C GLU A 192 1.70 -4.17 -0.46
N THR A 193 1.12 -3.20 -1.10
CA THR A 193 1.15 -3.04 -2.56
C THR A 193 2.33 -2.20 -3.06
N SER A 194 3.06 -1.50 -2.17
CA SER A 194 4.27 -0.76 -2.56
C SER A 194 5.32 -1.68 -3.19
N ALA A 195 5.39 -2.93 -2.71
CA ALA A 195 6.23 -3.98 -3.30
C ALA A 195 5.74 -4.44 -4.69
N LEU A 196 4.45 -4.31 -4.98
CA LEU A 196 3.88 -4.70 -6.29
C LEU A 196 4.24 -3.72 -7.39
N CYS A 197 4.29 -2.41 -7.09
CA CYS A 197 4.68 -1.40 -8.06
C CYS A 197 6.17 -1.49 -8.42
N VAL A 198 7.03 -1.90 -7.49
CA VAL A 198 8.48 -2.00 -7.69
C VAL A 198 8.96 -3.44 -7.87
N GLY A 199 8.09 -4.41 -8.07
CA GLY A 199 8.47 -5.72 -8.57
C GLY A 199 8.94 -6.76 -7.56
N ALA A 200 8.46 -6.74 -6.32
CA ALA A 200 8.62 -7.90 -5.46
C ALA A 200 7.76 -9.08 -5.98
N PRO A 201 8.31 -10.30 -6.08
CA PRO A 201 7.53 -11.45 -6.52
C PRO A 201 6.45 -11.76 -5.47
N SER A 202 5.17 -11.67 -5.85
CA SER A 202 4.11 -12.26 -5.04
C SER A 202 4.30 -13.76 -5.04
N SER A 203 4.57 -14.36 -3.88
CA SER A 203 4.53 -15.80 -3.69
C SER A 203 3.08 -16.30 -3.83
N ARG A 204 2.60 -16.44 -5.07
CA ARG A 204 1.41 -17.24 -5.32
C ARG A 204 1.83 -18.70 -5.27
N THR A 205 1.56 -19.34 -4.16
CA THR A 205 1.46 -20.78 -4.10
C THR A 205 0.45 -21.20 -5.15
N THR A 206 0.92 -21.83 -6.20
CA THR A 206 0.09 -22.47 -7.21
C THR A 206 -0.60 -23.63 -6.53
N ALA A 207 -1.86 -23.46 -6.11
CA ALA A 207 -2.70 -24.59 -5.74
C ALA A 207 -2.91 -25.44 -6.98
N ALA A 208 -2.30 -26.61 -7.01
CA ALA A 208 -2.50 -27.60 -8.05
C ALA A 208 -3.99 -27.99 -8.08
N LEU A 209 -4.62 -27.80 -9.22
CA LEU A 209 -5.96 -28.33 -9.50
C LEU A 209 -5.90 -29.87 -9.41
N PRO A 210 -6.84 -30.53 -8.74
CA PRO A 210 -6.89 -31.99 -8.72
C PRO A 210 -7.21 -32.52 -10.13
N ALA A 211 -6.45 -33.50 -10.56
CA ALA A 211 -6.62 -34.18 -11.81
C ALA A 211 -8.03 -34.79 -11.91
N ALA A 212 -8.76 -34.46 -12.98
CA ALA A 212 -10.05 -35.06 -13.30
C ALA A 212 -9.88 -36.53 -13.55
N HIS A 213 -10.57 -37.37 -12.78
CA HIS A 213 -10.72 -38.80 -13.02
C HIS A 213 -11.34 -39.03 -14.39
N ARG A 214 -10.57 -39.59 -15.30
CA ARG A 214 -11.09 -40.22 -16.52
C ARG A 214 -11.77 -41.52 -16.13
N THR A 215 -13.09 -41.57 -16.19
CA THR A 215 -13.88 -42.82 -16.16
C THR A 215 -13.65 -43.59 -17.45
N ALA A 216 -13.05 -44.74 -17.33
CA ALA A 216 -12.94 -45.70 -18.41
C ALA A 216 -14.29 -46.38 -18.63
N THR A 217 -14.81 -46.32 -19.85
CA THR A 217 -15.99 -47.08 -20.31
C THR A 217 -15.57 -48.51 -20.65
N PRO A 218 -16.24 -49.57 -20.17
CA PRO A 218 -15.92 -50.95 -20.58
C PRO A 218 -16.48 -51.21 -21.97
N ARG A 219 -15.63 -51.73 -22.86
CA ARG A 219 -16.04 -52.31 -24.13
C ARG A 219 -16.81 -53.59 -23.85
N GLY A 220 -18.06 -53.64 -24.27
CA GLY A 220 -18.85 -54.85 -24.36
C GLY A 220 -18.35 -55.74 -25.47
N ASP A 221 -18.17 -57.00 -25.12
CA ASP A 221 -17.95 -58.15 -25.95
C ASP A 221 -19.25 -58.55 -26.65
N ARG A 222 -19.20 -58.78 -27.96
CA ARG A 222 -20.18 -59.55 -28.70
C ARG A 222 -19.48 -60.34 -29.74
N SER A 223 -19.63 -61.65 -29.60
CA SER A 223 -19.66 -62.76 -30.48
C SER A 223 -19.54 -62.51 -31.98
#